data_e3bf5388daffe435f23d4e2e6a9c9a63
#
_entry.id   e3bf5388daffe435f23d4e2e6a9c9a63
#
_cell.length_a   1.000
_cell.length_b   1.000
_cell.length_c   1.000
_cell.angle_alpha   90.00
_cell.angle_beta   90.00
_cell.angle_gamma   90.00
#
_symmetry.space_group_name_H-M   'P 1'
#
loop_
_entity.id
_entity.type
_entity.pdbx_description
1 polymer ?
#
loop_
_entity_poly.entity_id
_entity_poly.type
_entity_poly.pdbx_seq_one_letter_code
_entity_poly.pdbx_strand_id
1 'polypeptide(L)'
;MESQSSVIIRHYDKQSLKLVDVISGISPNAMRRVFGGWIFFAAIVGVIVAVAPDLSAQFIGLTLFVLIAFTLVMFGQSRISEGWPAIICDNDYIGVVRDPVKREYICVPSVLVKEANPTLIKPNKKAIEIVLDSDQLSEQDQDVLNQAVWPRDSKLIGLAHFKKREEACDSLMWCVKHRS
;
A
#
# COMPACT_ATOMS: atom_id res chain seq x y z
N MET A 1 16.44 -33.88 3.69
CA MET A 1 15.21 -33.12 3.88
C MET A 1 15.47 -31.76 3.21
N GLU A 2 14.88 -31.50 2.06
CA GLU A 2 14.95 -30.16 1.45
C GLU A 2 14.25 -29.20 2.41
N SER A 3 14.97 -28.20 2.88
CA SER A 3 14.41 -27.09 3.67
C SER A 3 13.47 -26.33 2.76
N GLN A 4 12.17 -26.49 2.99
CA GLN A 4 11.15 -25.77 2.24
C GLN A 4 11.28 -24.29 2.60
N SER A 5 11.43 -23.41 1.60
CA SER A 5 11.52 -21.96 1.80
C SER A 5 10.32 -21.49 2.61
N SER A 6 10.59 -20.72 3.67
CA SER A 6 9.56 -20.10 4.49
C SER A 6 9.15 -18.73 3.95
N VAL A 7 10.03 -18.08 3.20
CA VAL A 7 9.76 -16.83 2.48
C VAL A 7 9.19 -17.15 1.11
N ILE A 8 8.04 -16.60 0.80
CA ILE A 8 7.32 -16.93 -0.42
C ILE A 8 6.88 -15.67 -1.17
N ILE A 9 6.72 -15.79 -2.49
CA ILE A 9 6.08 -14.76 -3.30
C ILE A 9 4.59 -15.12 -3.44
N ARG A 10 3.72 -14.20 -3.02
CA ARG A 10 2.26 -14.33 -3.17
C ARG A 10 1.72 -13.27 -4.11
N HIS A 11 0.73 -13.67 -4.89
CA HIS A 11 -0.09 -12.76 -5.67
C HIS A 11 -1.41 -12.49 -4.92
N TYR A 12 -1.74 -11.22 -4.76
CA TYR A 12 -2.99 -10.80 -4.14
C TYR A 12 -3.93 -10.19 -5.18
N ASP A 13 -5.12 -10.74 -5.30
CA ASP A 13 -6.18 -10.14 -6.11
C ASP A 13 -6.88 -8.98 -5.36
N LYS A 14 -7.83 -8.33 -6.03
CA LYS A 14 -8.57 -7.20 -5.42
C LYS A 14 -9.43 -7.62 -4.22
N GLN A 15 -9.78 -8.90 -4.11
CA GLN A 15 -10.63 -9.38 -3.01
C GLN A 15 -9.77 -9.74 -1.81
N SER A 16 -8.67 -10.46 -2.01
CA SER A 16 -7.74 -10.82 -0.95
C SER A 16 -7.08 -9.59 -0.30
N LEU A 17 -6.72 -8.56 -1.09
CA LEU A 17 -6.20 -7.30 -0.54
C LEU A 17 -7.18 -6.54 0.38
N LYS A 18 -8.48 -6.85 0.35
CA LYS A 18 -9.44 -6.25 1.28
C LYS A 18 -9.46 -6.93 2.64
N LEU A 19 -9.00 -8.17 2.70
CA LEU A 19 -9.02 -9.01 3.90
C LEU A 19 -7.75 -8.86 4.73
N VAL A 20 -6.69 -8.31 4.16
CA VAL A 20 -5.41 -8.10 4.84
C VAL A 20 -5.35 -6.73 5.52
N ASP A 21 -4.60 -6.64 6.62
CA ASP A 21 -4.35 -5.37 7.29
C ASP A 21 -3.24 -4.59 6.59
N VAL A 22 -3.52 -3.33 6.30
CA VAL A 22 -2.57 -2.44 5.64
C VAL A 22 -1.74 -1.71 6.68
N ILE A 23 -0.48 -2.07 6.76
CA ILE A 23 0.50 -1.41 7.63
C ILE A 23 0.98 -0.10 7.02
N SER A 24 1.34 -0.12 5.74
CA SER A 24 1.75 1.06 5.00
C SER A 24 1.17 1.07 3.59
N GLY A 25 0.69 2.22 3.16
CA GLY A 25 0.05 2.40 1.87
C GLY A 25 -1.42 2.80 1.98
N ILE A 26 -2.12 2.77 0.85
CA ILE A 26 -3.54 3.09 0.80
C ILE A 26 -4.35 1.79 0.72
N SER A 27 -5.26 1.59 1.66
CA SER A 27 -6.24 0.50 1.58
C SER A 27 -7.14 0.67 0.34
N PRO A 28 -7.39 -0.40 -0.45
CA PRO A 28 -8.34 -0.36 -1.55
C PRO A 28 -9.73 0.15 -1.14
N ASN A 29 -10.16 -0.17 0.08
CA ASN A 29 -11.43 0.31 0.63
C ASN A 29 -11.40 1.81 0.95
N ALA A 30 -10.28 2.34 1.46
CA ALA A 30 -10.14 3.77 1.72
C ALA A 30 -10.20 4.56 0.41
N MET A 31 -9.52 4.10 -0.64
CA MET A 31 -9.55 4.77 -1.94
C MET A 31 -10.95 4.76 -2.58
N ARG A 32 -11.69 3.64 -2.46
CA ARG A 32 -13.07 3.56 -2.93
C ARG A 32 -13.99 4.55 -2.21
N ARG A 33 -13.83 4.73 -0.89
CA ARG A 33 -14.61 5.70 -0.12
C ARG A 33 -14.30 7.13 -0.55
N VAL A 34 -13.04 7.46 -0.75
CA VAL A 34 -12.60 8.78 -1.21
C VAL A 34 -13.16 9.06 -2.60
N PHE A 35 -13.03 8.12 -3.54
CA PHE A 35 -13.55 8.26 -4.90
C PHE A 35 -15.09 8.34 -4.94
N GLY A 36 -15.77 7.49 -4.16
CA GLY A 36 -17.24 7.56 -4.04
C GLY A 36 -17.72 8.87 -3.43
N GLY A 37 -17.06 9.37 -2.39
CA GLY A 37 -17.33 10.68 -1.81
C GLY A 37 -17.13 11.83 -2.80
N TRP A 38 -16.07 11.76 -3.62
CA TRP A 38 -15.82 12.72 -4.68
C TRP A 38 -16.93 12.74 -5.74
N ILE A 39 -17.35 11.56 -6.24
CA ILE A 39 -18.44 11.46 -7.22
C ILE A 39 -19.75 12.08 -6.65
N PHE A 40 -20.06 11.76 -5.40
CA PHE A 40 -21.24 12.31 -4.73
C PHE A 40 -21.16 13.83 -4.61
N PHE A 41 -20.02 14.38 -4.20
CA PHE A 41 -19.78 15.82 -4.15
C PHE A 41 -19.92 16.47 -5.54
N ALA A 42 -19.31 15.88 -6.57
CA ALA A 42 -19.39 16.39 -7.94
C ALA A 42 -20.82 16.38 -8.47
N ALA A 43 -21.62 15.36 -8.13
CA ALA A 43 -23.03 15.31 -8.49
C ALA A 43 -23.84 16.44 -7.83
N ILE A 44 -23.62 16.71 -6.53
CA ILE A 44 -24.29 17.81 -5.81
C ILE A 44 -23.94 19.15 -6.46
N VAL A 45 -22.67 19.42 -6.71
CA VAL A 45 -22.22 20.66 -7.35
C VAL A 45 -22.83 20.80 -8.75
N GLY A 46 -22.86 19.70 -9.53
CA GLY A 46 -23.50 19.68 -10.85
C GLY A 46 -25.00 20.05 -10.79
N VAL A 47 -25.73 19.52 -9.83
CA VAL A 47 -27.14 19.85 -9.62
C VAL A 47 -27.31 21.33 -9.24
N ILE A 48 -26.52 21.84 -8.30
CA ILE A 48 -26.57 23.26 -7.89
C ILE A 48 -26.33 24.17 -9.10
N VAL A 49 -25.31 23.88 -9.90
CA VAL A 49 -25.00 24.67 -11.11
C VAL A 49 -26.10 24.58 -12.15
N ALA A 50 -26.77 23.44 -12.30
CA ALA A 50 -27.87 23.25 -13.26
C ALA A 50 -29.16 23.96 -12.87
N VAL A 51 -29.41 24.15 -11.57
CA VAL A 51 -30.67 24.76 -11.04
C VAL A 51 -30.50 26.23 -10.77
N ALA A 52 -29.30 26.78 -10.68
CA ALA A 52 -29.06 28.19 -10.38
C ALA A 52 -29.28 29.09 -11.62
N PRO A 53 -30.32 29.93 -11.68
CA PRO A 53 -30.72 30.66 -12.90
C PRO A 53 -29.77 31.82 -13.26
N ASP A 54 -28.98 32.32 -12.30
CA ASP A 54 -28.20 33.55 -12.44
C ASP A 54 -26.70 33.37 -12.63
N LEU A 55 -26.25 32.10 -12.87
CA LEU A 55 -24.85 31.82 -13.06
C LEU A 55 -24.38 32.18 -14.49
N SER A 56 -23.30 32.94 -14.58
CA SER A 56 -22.71 33.24 -15.89
C SER A 56 -22.19 31.94 -16.57
N ALA A 57 -22.28 31.89 -17.91
CA ALA A 57 -21.76 30.76 -18.70
C ALA A 57 -20.28 30.49 -18.44
N GLN A 58 -19.49 31.54 -18.15
CA GLN A 58 -18.06 31.40 -17.81
C GLN A 58 -17.86 30.69 -16.46
N PHE A 59 -18.67 30.98 -15.45
CA PHE A 59 -18.60 30.31 -14.15
C PHE A 59 -19.01 28.86 -14.27
N ILE A 60 -20.07 28.54 -15.03
CA ILE A 60 -20.49 27.16 -15.31
C ILE A 60 -19.35 26.39 -16.01
N GLY A 61 -18.77 26.98 -17.07
CA GLY A 61 -17.66 26.37 -17.81
C GLY A 61 -16.43 26.08 -16.94
N LEU A 62 -16.03 27.04 -16.10
CA LEU A 62 -14.91 26.89 -15.19
C LEU A 62 -15.17 25.77 -14.15
N THR A 63 -16.36 25.76 -13.57
CA THR A 63 -16.73 24.75 -12.56
C THR A 63 -16.73 23.34 -13.15
N LEU A 64 -17.30 23.17 -14.34
CA LEU A 64 -17.28 21.88 -15.03
C LEU A 64 -15.86 21.43 -15.40
N PHE A 65 -15.02 22.36 -15.88
CA PHE A 65 -13.62 22.08 -16.17
C PHE A 65 -12.87 21.58 -14.93
N VAL A 66 -13.00 22.26 -13.79
CA VAL A 66 -12.37 21.87 -12.53
C VAL A 66 -12.87 20.50 -12.06
N LEU A 67 -14.19 20.25 -12.13
CA LEU A 67 -14.75 18.95 -11.75
C LEU A 67 -14.22 17.81 -12.62
N ILE A 68 -14.18 18.01 -13.94
CA ILE A 68 -13.65 17.00 -14.88
C ILE A 68 -12.16 16.75 -14.63
N ALA A 69 -11.35 17.83 -14.54
CA ALA A 69 -9.92 17.71 -14.31
C ALA A 69 -9.60 16.96 -13.01
N PHE A 70 -10.30 17.31 -11.93
CA PHE A 70 -10.10 16.64 -10.63
C PHE A 70 -10.57 15.18 -10.64
N THR A 71 -11.68 14.89 -11.34
CA THR A 71 -12.16 13.51 -11.53
C THR A 71 -11.15 12.66 -12.29
N LEU A 72 -10.51 13.21 -13.33
CA LEU A 72 -9.44 12.51 -14.07
C LEU A 72 -8.22 12.23 -13.20
N VAL A 73 -7.82 13.21 -12.37
CA VAL A 73 -6.71 13.02 -11.42
C VAL A 73 -7.05 11.94 -10.40
N MET A 74 -8.25 11.97 -9.81
CA MET A 74 -8.72 10.96 -8.85
C MET A 74 -8.82 9.56 -9.48
N PHE A 75 -9.30 9.49 -10.72
CA PHE A 75 -9.33 8.23 -11.47
C PHE A 75 -7.92 7.68 -11.74
N GLY A 76 -7.00 8.54 -12.18
CA GLY A 76 -5.58 8.17 -12.34
C GLY A 76 -4.96 7.66 -11.05
N GLN A 77 -5.16 8.36 -9.93
CA GLN A 77 -4.67 7.93 -8.63
C GLN A 77 -5.31 6.60 -8.18
N SER A 78 -6.60 6.37 -8.43
CA SER A 78 -7.25 5.11 -8.12
C SER A 78 -6.66 3.94 -8.90
N ARG A 79 -6.26 4.17 -10.15
CA ARG A 79 -5.57 3.17 -10.99
C ARG A 79 -4.16 2.85 -10.48
N ILE A 80 -3.40 3.86 -10.10
CA ILE A 80 -2.05 3.70 -9.53
C ILE A 80 -2.12 2.98 -8.18
N SER A 81 -3.17 3.18 -7.39
CA SER A 81 -3.37 2.51 -6.11
C SER A 81 -3.80 1.05 -6.21
N GLU A 82 -4.04 0.54 -7.43
CA GLU A 82 -4.31 -0.88 -7.70
C GLU A 82 -3.06 -1.76 -7.52
N GLY A 83 -2.45 -1.88 -6.49
CA GLY A 83 -1.22 -2.60 -6.17
C GLY A 83 -0.59 -2.04 -4.90
N TRP A 84 -1.18 -1.00 -4.35
CA TRP A 84 -0.91 -0.54 -3.00
C TRP A 84 -1.96 -1.11 -2.07
N PRO A 85 -1.57 -1.65 -1.04
CA PRO A 85 -0.58 -1.30 0.00
C PRO A 85 0.86 -1.74 -0.27
N ALA A 86 1.79 -0.99 0.33
CA ALA A 86 3.22 -1.27 0.22
C ALA A 86 3.68 -2.32 1.23
N ILE A 87 3.07 -2.33 2.43
CA ILE A 87 3.32 -3.32 3.48
C ILE A 87 1.97 -3.78 4.02
N ILE A 88 1.78 -5.10 4.08
CA ILE A 88 0.55 -5.75 4.55
C ILE A 88 0.87 -6.76 5.65
N CYS A 89 -0.12 -7.03 6.50
CA CYS A 89 -0.14 -8.15 7.42
C CYS A 89 -1.28 -9.08 7.02
N ASP A 90 -0.94 -10.31 6.65
CA ASP A 90 -1.85 -11.36 6.22
C ASP A 90 -1.70 -12.57 7.12
N ASN A 91 -2.57 -12.70 8.12
CA ASN A 91 -2.50 -13.72 9.16
C ASN A 91 -1.07 -13.80 9.74
N ASP A 92 -0.37 -14.90 9.48
CA ASP A 92 0.95 -15.19 10.01
C ASP A 92 2.11 -14.62 9.16
N TYR A 93 1.80 -13.81 8.12
CA TYR A 93 2.78 -13.30 7.18
C TYR A 93 2.80 -11.78 7.13
N ILE A 94 4.01 -11.24 7.05
CA ILE A 94 4.25 -9.83 6.67
C ILE A 94 4.63 -9.79 5.20
N GLY A 95 3.82 -9.08 4.40
CA GLY A 95 4.03 -8.94 2.96
C GLY A 95 4.57 -7.56 2.60
N VAL A 96 5.61 -7.49 1.79
CA VAL A 96 6.11 -6.26 1.18
C VAL A 96 5.97 -6.34 -0.33
N VAL A 97 5.42 -5.28 -0.91
CA VAL A 97 5.19 -5.24 -2.35
C VAL A 97 6.50 -5.39 -3.13
N ARG A 98 6.52 -6.35 -4.06
CA ARG A 98 7.58 -6.57 -5.04
C ARG A 98 7.24 -5.94 -6.38
N ASP A 99 6.09 -6.28 -6.93
CA ASP A 99 5.59 -5.73 -8.20
C ASP A 99 4.16 -5.19 -7.98
N PRO A 100 3.98 -3.85 -7.95
CA PRO A 100 2.67 -3.26 -7.72
C PRO A 100 1.70 -3.48 -8.90
N VAL A 101 2.21 -3.66 -10.11
CA VAL A 101 1.37 -3.89 -11.31
C VAL A 101 0.80 -5.30 -11.29
N LYS A 102 1.66 -6.27 -11.00
CA LYS A 102 1.28 -7.68 -10.87
C LYS A 102 0.67 -8.01 -9.50
N ARG A 103 0.74 -7.09 -8.52
CA ARG A 103 0.31 -7.31 -7.14
C ARG A 103 1.04 -8.47 -6.46
N GLU A 104 2.31 -8.60 -6.75
CA GLU A 104 3.18 -9.59 -6.13
C GLU A 104 3.79 -9.01 -4.86
N TYR A 105 3.79 -9.82 -3.82
CA TYR A 105 4.36 -9.51 -2.51
C TYR A 105 5.34 -10.58 -2.11
N ILE A 106 6.47 -10.17 -1.53
CA ILE A 106 7.33 -11.08 -0.77
C ILE A 106 6.71 -11.17 0.62
N CYS A 107 6.33 -12.38 1.00
CA CYS A 107 5.68 -12.68 2.26
C CYS A 107 6.64 -13.46 3.16
N VAL A 108 6.91 -12.91 4.33
CA VAL A 108 7.78 -13.47 5.35
C VAL A 108 6.93 -13.89 6.55
N PRO A 109 7.12 -15.08 7.12
CA PRO A 109 6.44 -15.45 8.36
C PRO A 109 6.72 -14.44 9.47
N SER A 110 5.68 -14.05 10.22
CA SER A 110 5.80 -13.06 11.30
C SER A 110 6.81 -13.48 12.37
N VAL A 111 6.95 -14.78 12.62
CA VAL A 111 7.92 -15.35 13.57
C VAL A 111 9.38 -15.07 13.21
N LEU A 112 9.70 -14.82 11.95
CA LEU A 112 11.04 -14.45 11.51
C LEU A 112 11.34 -12.95 11.66
N VAL A 113 10.35 -12.14 11.96
CA VAL A 113 10.54 -10.67 12.09
C VAL A 113 11.01 -10.34 13.49
N LYS A 114 12.25 -9.84 13.60
CA LYS A 114 12.86 -9.37 14.86
C LYS A 114 12.47 -7.93 15.18
N GLU A 115 12.65 -7.04 14.21
CA GLU A 115 12.48 -5.61 14.41
C GLU A 115 11.94 -4.92 13.14
N ALA A 116 11.32 -3.76 13.34
CA ALA A 116 10.96 -2.86 12.25
C ALA A 116 11.47 -1.45 12.58
N ASN A 117 12.32 -0.92 11.72
CA ASN A 117 12.99 0.35 11.94
C ASN A 117 12.69 1.36 10.84
N PRO A 118 12.49 2.65 11.19
CA PRO A 118 12.33 3.70 10.18
C PRO A 118 13.65 3.94 9.44
N THR A 119 13.61 3.89 8.11
CA THR A 119 14.80 4.08 7.25
C THR A 119 14.54 5.04 6.09
N LEU A 120 15.59 5.38 5.34
CA LEU A 120 15.53 6.15 4.10
C LEU A 120 16.21 5.36 2.98
N ILE A 121 15.54 5.22 1.85
CA ILE A 121 16.12 4.52 0.68
C ILE A 121 16.91 5.49 -0.20
N LYS A 122 16.55 6.73 -0.27
CA LYS A 122 17.23 7.83 -0.97
C LYS A 122 17.01 9.10 -0.16
N PRO A 123 17.69 10.22 -0.45
CA PRO A 123 17.63 11.40 0.41
C PRO A 123 16.24 11.79 0.92
N ASN A 124 15.18 11.49 0.17
CA ASN A 124 13.81 11.87 0.52
C ASN A 124 12.79 10.73 0.52
N LYS A 125 13.19 9.45 0.32
CA LYS A 125 12.23 8.35 0.21
C LYS A 125 12.13 7.60 1.54
N LYS A 126 11.05 7.87 2.25
CA LYS A 126 10.74 7.24 3.54
C LYS A 126 10.42 5.76 3.35
N ALA A 127 11.01 4.90 4.16
CA ALA A 127 10.82 3.47 4.16
C ALA A 127 10.87 2.90 5.58
N ILE A 128 10.49 1.63 5.68
CA ILE A 128 10.62 0.79 6.86
C ILE A 128 11.55 -0.35 6.49
N GLU A 129 12.54 -0.59 7.32
CA GLU A 129 13.42 -1.74 7.29
C GLU A 129 12.89 -2.79 8.25
N ILE A 130 12.57 -3.96 7.73
CA ILE A 130 12.12 -5.12 8.51
C ILE A 130 13.30 -6.05 8.65
N VAL A 131 13.80 -6.21 9.86
CA VAL A 131 14.96 -7.07 10.19
C VAL A 131 14.45 -8.46 10.48
N LEU A 132 15.00 -9.45 9.78
CA LEU A 132 14.66 -10.86 9.90
C LEU A 132 15.71 -11.62 10.73
N ASP A 133 15.30 -12.75 11.25
CA ASP A 133 16.22 -13.66 11.94
C ASP A 133 17.10 -14.40 10.93
N SER A 134 18.35 -13.95 10.77
CA SER A 134 19.31 -14.53 9.82
C SER A 134 19.56 -16.00 10.07
N ASP A 135 19.50 -16.46 11.32
CA ASP A 135 19.86 -17.81 11.72
C ASP A 135 18.79 -18.84 11.31
N GLN A 136 17.57 -18.35 11.02
CA GLN A 136 16.44 -19.17 10.59
C GLN A 136 16.17 -19.09 9.08
N LEU A 137 16.90 -18.24 8.34
CA LEU A 137 16.74 -18.09 6.90
C LEU A 137 17.57 -19.15 6.17
N SER A 138 16.92 -19.90 5.27
CA SER A 138 17.61 -20.81 4.34
C SER A 138 18.23 -20.04 3.17
N GLU A 139 19.11 -20.69 2.41
CA GLU A 139 19.64 -20.12 1.15
C GLU A 139 18.51 -19.81 0.16
N GLN A 140 17.49 -20.67 0.11
CA GLN A 140 16.30 -20.45 -0.74
C GLN A 140 15.49 -19.22 -0.30
N ASP A 141 15.35 -18.98 1.02
CA ASP A 141 14.70 -17.77 1.54
C ASP A 141 15.48 -16.53 1.12
N GLN A 142 16.80 -16.57 1.22
CA GLN A 142 17.65 -15.46 0.80
C GLN A 142 17.55 -15.18 -0.71
N ASP A 143 17.41 -16.21 -1.54
CA ASP A 143 17.19 -16.07 -2.98
C ASP A 143 15.85 -15.40 -3.29
N VAL A 144 14.80 -15.66 -2.50
CA VAL A 144 13.52 -14.99 -2.63
C VAL A 144 13.62 -13.53 -2.17
N LEU A 145 14.29 -13.26 -1.05
CA LEU A 145 14.53 -11.92 -0.53
C LEU A 145 15.34 -11.05 -1.51
N ASN A 146 16.31 -11.62 -2.21
CA ASN A 146 17.09 -10.93 -3.23
C ASN A 146 16.28 -10.47 -4.44
N GLN A 147 15.05 -10.99 -4.61
CA GLN A 147 14.11 -10.52 -5.62
C GLN A 147 13.29 -9.31 -5.18
N ALA A 148 13.47 -8.79 -3.98
CA ALA A 148 12.84 -7.58 -3.51
C ALA A 148 13.24 -6.35 -4.36
N VAL A 149 12.44 -5.31 -4.32
CA VAL A 149 12.76 -4.03 -5.01
C VAL A 149 14.06 -3.40 -4.49
N TRP A 150 14.35 -3.59 -3.21
CA TRP A 150 15.59 -3.15 -2.54
C TRP A 150 16.18 -4.32 -1.75
N PRO A 151 16.91 -5.20 -2.43
CA PRO A 151 17.47 -6.38 -1.77
C PRO A 151 18.52 -5.96 -0.73
N ARG A 152 18.46 -6.57 0.43
CA ARG A 152 19.44 -6.45 1.52
C ARG A 152 19.47 -7.77 2.29
N ASP A 153 20.66 -8.16 2.74
CA ASP A 153 20.83 -9.38 3.51
C ASP A 153 19.99 -9.36 4.79
N SER A 154 19.21 -10.42 4.99
CA SER A 154 18.35 -10.63 6.17
C SER A 154 17.41 -9.45 6.49
N LYS A 155 17.04 -8.66 5.46
CA LYS A 155 16.16 -7.50 5.62
C LYS A 155 15.21 -7.35 4.47
N LEU A 156 14.02 -6.87 4.78
CA LEU A 156 12.98 -6.54 3.79
C LEU A 156 12.63 -5.05 3.91
N ILE A 157 12.67 -4.35 2.79
CA ILE A 157 12.46 -2.90 2.75
C ILE A 157 11.12 -2.57 2.10
N GLY A 158 10.23 -1.95 2.87
CA GLY A 158 8.94 -1.46 2.40
C GLY A 158 8.81 0.06 2.42
N LEU A 159 8.09 0.63 1.47
CA LEU A 159 7.82 2.07 1.45
C LEU A 159 6.85 2.47 2.57
N ALA A 160 7.14 3.57 3.27
CA ALA A 160 6.27 4.14 4.28
C ALA A 160 5.35 5.19 3.63
N HIS A 161 4.25 4.73 3.03
CA HIS A 161 3.27 5.61 2.40
C HIS A 161 2.20 6.06 3.41
N PHE A 162 1.84 7.35 3.37
CA PHE A 162 0.70 7.97 4.06
C PHE A 162 0.63 7.85 5.59
N LYS A 163 1.60 7.17 6.21
CA LYS A 163 1.75 7.12 7.68
C LYS A 163 3.11 7.68 8.08
N LYS A 164 3.22 8.13 9.31
CA LYS A 164 4.53 8.34 9.93
C LYS A 164 5.22 6.98 10.02
N ARG A 165 6.54 6.98 9.82
CA ARG A 165 7.33 5.73 9.80
C ARG A 165 7.25 5.00 11.14
N GLU A 166 7.30 5.76 12.22
CA GLU A 166 7.21 5.27 13.59
C GLU A 166 5.87 4.56 13.84
N GLU A 167 4.75 5.20 13.48
CA GLU A 167 3.40 4.62 13.60
C GLU A 167 3.24 3.34 12.76
N ALA A 168 3.90 3.27 11.61
CA ALA A 168 3.85 2.08 10.76
C ALA A 168 4.73 0.94 11.33
N CYS A 169 5.90 1.25 11.91
CA CYS A 169 6.72 0.28 12.63
C CYS A 169 5.97 -0.29 13.84
N ASP A 170 5.35 0.58 14.66
CA ASP A 170 4.56 0.16 15.82
C ASP A 170 3.40 -0.75 15.40
N SER A 171 2.67 -0.38 14.33
CA SER A 171 1.58 -1.19 13.80
C SER A 171 2.05 -2.55 13.29
N LEU A 172 3.22 -2.61 12.62
CA LEU A 172 3.82 -3.84 12.15
C LEU A 172 4.22 -4.74 13.33
N MET A 173 4.93 -4.20 14.31
CA MET A 173 5.36 -4.96 15.48
C MET A 173 4.18 -5.41 16.35
N TRP A 174 3.11 -4.63 16.36
CA TRP A 174 1.85 -5.07 17.00
C TRP A 174 1.28 -6.30 16.28
N CYS A 175 1.22 -6.29 14.94
CA CYS A 175 0.76 -7.43 14.16
C CYS A 175 1.63 -8.68 14.41
N VAL A 176 2.95 -8.52 14.40
CA VAL A 176 3.91 -9.61 14.70
C VAL A 176 3.61 -10.24 16.06
N LYS A 177 3.35 -9.43 17.11
CA LYS A 177 3.13 -9.93 18.48
C LYS A 177 1.76 -10.59 18.72
N HIS A 178 0.74 -10.23 17.95
CA HIS A 178 -0.64 -10.66 18.22
C HIS A 178 -1.17 -11.71 17.23
N ARG A 179 -0.38 -12.00 16.19
CA ARG A 179 -0.76 -12.96 15.13
C ARG A 179 0.29 -14.07 14.89
N SER A 180 1.35 -14.09 15.70
CA SER A 180 2.35 -15.18 15.72
C SER A 180 1.97 -16.28 16.70
#